data_10a1af8128ceb49cda2a6e2e0810bc88
#
_entry.id   10a1af8128ceb49cda2a6e2e0810bc88
#
_cell.length_a   1.000
_cell.length_b   1.000
_cell.length_c   1.000
_cell.angle_alpha   90.00
_cell.angle_beta   90.00
_cell.angle_gamma   90.00
#
_symmetry.space_group_name_H-M   'P 1'
#
loop_
_entity.id
_entity.type
_entity.pdbx_description
1 polymer ?
#
loop_
_entity_poly.entity_id
_entity_poly.type
_entity_poly.pdbx_seq_one_letter_code
_entity_poly.pdbx_strand_id
1 'polypeptide(L)'
;MRYLVARVLTAGWLVVLVLGSIAPADTEAIQPAYIFGDFVLHAFGYFGLTVLFVFSQRQPKLIASAIVAAVIGLALEGAQGLTTDRTPQVMDAVANTLGAAVGAGFFWFRGCFRSSSPT
;
A
#
# COMPACT_ATOMS: atom_id res chain seq x y z
N MET A 1 -0.19 -19.50 -14.41
CA MET A 1 -1.50 -19.23 -13.79
C MET A 1 -1.38 -18.38 -12.52
N ARG A 2 -0.46 -18.70 -11.59
CA ARG A 2 -0.29 -17.94 -10.34
C ARG A 2 -0.02 -16.44 -10.55
N TYR A 3 0.77 -16.09 -11.56
CA TYR A 3 1.05 -14.67 -11.86
C TYR A 3 -0.17 -13.93 -12.40
N LEU A 4 -1.00 -14.60 -13.19
CA LEU A 4 -2.24 -14.03 -13.70
C LEU A 4 -3.19 -13.75 -12.52
N VAL A 5 -3.35 -14.70 -11.61
CA VAL A 5 -4.19 -14.52 -10.41
C VAL A 5 -3.66 -13.34 -9.58
N ALA A 6 -2.34 -13.29 -9.34
CA ALA A 6 -1.75 -12.19 -8.58
C ALA A 6 -1.97 -10.84 -9.26
N ARG A 7 -1.85 -10.77 -10.59
CA ARG A 7 -2.09 -9.53 -11.35
C ARG A 7 -3.56 -9.09 -11.28
N VAL A 8 -4.48 -10.03 -11.38
CA VAL A 8 -5.92 -9.73 -11.23
C VAL A 8 -6.21 -9.22 -9.82
N LEU A 9 -5.65 -9.86 -8.80
CA LEU A 9 -5.80 -9.41 -7.41
C LEU A 9 -5.18 -8.03 -7.18
N THR A 10 -4.03 -7.77 -7.79
CA THR A 10 -3.38 -6.45 -7.73
C THR A 10 -4.26 -5.38 -8.34
N ALA A 11 -4.83 -5.64 -9.52
CA ALA A 11 -5.75 -4.71 -10.18
C ALA A 11 -6.99 -4.45 -9.32
N GLY A 12 -7.59 -5.48 -8.76
CA GLY A 12 -8.72 -5.36 -7.85
C GLY A 12 -8.39 -4.56 -6.59
N TRP A 13 -7.22 -4.80 -6.00
CA TRP A 13 -6.75 -4.08 -4.83
C TRP A 13 -6.53 -2.59 -5.13
N LEU A 14 -5.94 -2.29 -6.30
CA LEU A 14 -5.78 -0.91 -6.76
C LEU A 14 -7.13 -0.20 -6.90
N VAL A 15 -8.12 -0.87 -7.48
CA VAL A 15 -9.48 -0.30 -7.60
C VAL A 15 -10.04 0.02 -6.21
N VAL A 16 -9.88 -0.88 -5.25
CA VAL A 16 -10.32 -0.65 -3.86
C VAL A 16 -9.62 0.57 -3.25
N LEU A 17 -8.31 0.69 -3.44
CA LEU A 17 -7.54 1.83 -2.93
C LEU A 17 -7.98 3.15 -3.59
N VAL A 18 -8.19 3.15 -4.89
CA VAL A 18 -8.65 4.34 -5.62
C VAL A 18 -10.05 4.75 -5.14
N LEU A 19 -10.98 3.82 -5.08
CA LEU A 19 -12.36 4.11 -4.63
C LEU A 19 -12.38 4.58 -3.18
N GLY A 20 -11.58 3.98 -2.31
CA GLY A 20 -11.44 4.42 -0.92
C GLY A 20 -10.84 5.82 -0.80
N SER A 21 -9.92 6.16 -1.71
CA SER A 21 -9.26 7.47 -1.71
C SER A 21 -10.17 8.60 -2.16
N ILE A 22 -11.08 8.36 -3.11
CA ILE A 22 -11.99 9.37 -3.63
C ILE A 22 -13.33 9.41 -2.89
N ALA A 23 -13.57 8.48 -1.96
CA ALA A 23 -14.79 8.46 -1.17
C ALA A 23 -14.89 9.73 -0.31
N PRO A 24 -16.10 10.31 -0.13
CA PRO A 24 -16.27 11.50 0.70
C PRO A 24 -15.84 11.23 2.14
N ALA A 25 -15.19 12.23 2.75
CA ALA A 25 -14.83 12.14 4.16
C ALA A 25 -16.08 12.30 5.04
N ASP A 26 -16.22 11.41 6.05
CA ASP A 26 -17.24 11.53 7.05
C ASP A 26 -16.88 12.68 8.00
N THR A 27 -17.82 13.62 8.21
CA THR A 27 -17.56 14.82 9.01
C THR A 27 -17.40 14.55 10.52
N GLU A 28 -17.74 13.35 10.99
CA GLU A 28 -17.58 12.93 12.38
C GLU A 28 -16.17 12.42 12.71
N ALA A 29 -15.25 12.50 11.76
CA ALA A 29 -13.97 11.83 11.77
C ALA A 29 -12.84 12.51 12.57
N ILE A 30 -13.13 13.40 13.50
CA ILE A 30 -12.11 14.12 14.28
C ILE A 30 -11.80 13.42 15.62
N GLN A 31 -12.15 12.15 15.78
CA GLN A 31 -11.81 11.41 16.99
C GLN A 31 -10.41 10.76 16.85
N PRO A 32 -9.57 10.80 17.91
CA PRO A 32 -8.24 10.18 17.86
C PRO A 32 -8.24 8.70 17.47
N ALA A 33 -9.27 7.96 17.87
CA ALA A 33 -9.44 6.57 17.50
C ALA A 33 -9.64 6.39 15.99
N TYR A 34 -10.30 7.33 15.33
CA TYR A 34 -10.51 7.33 13.89
C TYR A 34 -9.19 7.61 13.15
N ILE A 35 -8.42 8.60 13.61
CA ILE A 35 -7.12 8.96 13.03
C ILE A 35 -6.16 7.76 13.08
N PHE A 36 -6.12 7.07 14.21
CA PHE A 36 -5.29 5.88 14.37
C PHE A 36 -5.76 4.74 13.44
N GLY A 37 -7.07 4.51 13.37
CA GLY A 37 -7.65 3.49 12.49
C GLY A 37 -7.40 3.80 11.02
N ASP A 38 -7.48 5.06 10.62
CA ASP A 38 -7.18 5.50 9.25
C ASP A 38 -5.71 5.26 8.90
N PHE A 39 -4.79 5.59 9.81
CA PHE A 39 -3.36 5.31 9.65
C PHE A 39 -3.11 3.81 9.41
N VAL A 40 -3.71 2.95 10.23
CA VAL A 40 -3.56 1.48 10.11
C VAL A 40 -4.13 1.00 8.78
N LEU A 41 -5.29 1.52 8.35
CA LEU A 41 -5.89 1.16 7.07
C LEU A 41 -4.99 1.53 5.89
N HIS A 42 -4.41 2.73 5.89
CA HIS A 42 -3.47 3.16 4.86
C HIS A 42 -2.22 2.27 4.84
N ALA A 43 -1.62 2.04 5.99
CA ALA A 43 -0.44 1.17 6.10
C ALA A 43 -0.73 -0.24 5.59
N PHE A 44 -1.85 -0.82 5.99
CA PHE A 44 -2.28 -2.15 5.55
C PHE A 44 -2.56 -2.20 4.05
N GLY A 45 -3.23 -1.17 3.53
CA GLY A 45 -3.54 -1.07 2.10
C GLY A 45 -2.29 -1.09 1.23
N TYR A 46 -1.26 -0.34 1.60
CA TYR A 46 -0.01 -0.26 0.82
C TYR A 46 0.95 -1.41 1.11
N PHE A 47 0.90 -1.98 2.30
CA PHE A 47 1.53 -3.27 2.57
C PHE A 47 0.98 -4.34 1.62
N GLY A 48 -0.34 -4.48 1.55
CA GLY A 48 -1.00 -5.43 0.65
C GLY A 48 -0.67 -5.19 -0.82
N LEU A 49 -0.62 -3.92 -1.24
CA LEU A 49 -0.28 -3.56 -2.62
C LEU A 49 1.16 -4.00 -2.96
N THR A 50 2.12 -3.75 -2.07
CA THR A 50 3.51 -4.17 -2.27
C THR A 50 3.61 -5.69 -2.36
N VAL A 51 2.95 -6.41 -1.46
CA VAL A 51 2.92 -7.87 -1.45
C VAL A 51 2.36 -8.41 -2.77
N LEU A 52 1.26 -7.86 -3.24
CA LEU A 52 0.64 -8.27 -4.50
C LEU A 52 1.53 -7.96 -5.71
N PHE A 53 2.20 -6.79 -5.72
CA PHE A 53 3.17 -6.47 -6.77
C PHE A 53 4.30 -7.49 -6.83
N VAL A 54 4.84 -7.88 -5.67
CA VAL A 54 5.91 -8.88 -5.61
C VAL A 54 5.44 -10.22 -6.18
N PHE A 55 4.26 -10.68 -5.79
CA PHE A 55 3.70 -11.94 -6.30
C PHE A 55 3.36 -11.89 -7.79
N SER A 56 3.10 -10.71 -8.34
CA SER A 56 2.74 -10.54 -9.75
C SER A 56 3.93 -10.60 -10.71
N GLN A 57 5.15 -10.56 -10.17
CA GLN A 57 6.39 -10.54 -10.95
C GLN A 57 7.05 -11.92 -10.98
N ARG A 58 7.55 -12.30 -12.15
CA ARG A 58 8.34 -13.54 -12.28
C ARG A 58 9.70 -13.41 -11.59
N GLN A 59 10.31 -12.24 -11.70
CA GLN A 59 11.54 -11.87 -11.01
C GLN A 59 11.24 -10.69 -10.07
N PRO A 60 10.92 -10.96 -8.83
CA PRO A 60 10.46 -9.90 -7.91
C PRO A 60 11.56 -8.89 -7.62
N LYS A 61 11.21 -7.61 -7.78
CA LYS A 61 12.05 -6.47 -7.41
C LYS A 61 11.41 -5.80 -6.20
N LEU A 62 11.94 -6.10 -5.02
CA LEU A 62 11.32 -5.68 -3.75
C LEU A 62 11.31 -4.16 -3.59
N ILE A 63 12.45 -3.52 -3.78
CA ILE A 63 12.59 -2.07 -3.61
C ILE A 63 11.74 -1.33 -4.65
N ALA A 64 11.81 -1.76 -5.92
CA ALA A 64 11.00 -1.16 -6.97
C ALA A 64 9.50 -1.30 -6.69
N SER A 65 9.05 -2.45 -6.18
CA SER A 65 7.66 -2.68 -5.82
C SER A 65 7.20 -1.74 -4.71
N ALA A 66 8.03 -1.55 -3.68
CA ALA A 66 7.74 -0.62 -2.59
C ALA A 66 7.69 0.84 -3.08
N ILE A 67 8.63 1.23 -3.94
CA ILE A 67 8.67 2.59 -4.51
C ILE A 67 7.41 2.85 -5.33
N VAL A 68 7.02 1.93 -6.21
CA VAL A 68 5.81 2.07 -7.04
C VAL A 68 4.58 2.19 -6.15
N ALA A 69 4.45 1.36 -5.13
CA ALA A 69 3.33 1.43 -4.19
C ALA A 69 3.30 2.79 -3.46
N ALA A 70 4.44 3.27 -2.98
CA ALA A 70 4.54 4.56 -2.30
C ALA A 70 4.19 5.73 -3.24
N VAL A 71 4.66 5.70 -4.49
CA VAL A 71 4.35 6.72 -5.50
C VAL A 71 2.85 6.74 -5.81
N ILE A 72 2.21 5.58 -5.94
CA ILE A 72 0.76 5.49 -6.11
C ILE A 72 0.05 6.12 -4.91
N GLY A 73 0.52 5.85 -3.69
CA GLY A 73 -0.04 6.44 -2.48
C GLY A 73 0.04 7.96 -2.47
N LEU A 74 1.20 8.51 -2.85
CA LEU A 74 1.38 9.96 -2.96
C LEU A 74 0.49 10.57 -4.03
N ALA A 75 0.36 9.89 -5.18
CA ALA A 75 -0.49 10.36 -6.27
C ALA A 75 -1.97 10.38 -5.86
N LEU A 76 -2.44 9.36 -5.16
CA LEU A 76 -3.82 9.30 -4.67
C LEU A 76 -4.06 10.35 -3.58
N GLU A 77 -3.10 10.60 -2.71
CA GLU A 77 -3.18 11.65 -1.69
C GLU A 77 -3.30 13.04 -2.35
N GLY A 78 -2.48 13.29 -3.37
CA GLY A 78 -2.56 14.53 -4.16
C GLY A 78 -3.91 14.67 -4.87
N ALA A 79 -4.44 13.59 -5.43
CA ALA A 79 -5.75 13.58 -6.07
C ALA A 79 -6.89 13.86 -5.08
N GLN A 80 -6.79 13.36 -3.85
CA GLN A 80 -7.76 13.67 -2.78
C GLN A 80 -7.84 15.17 -2.51
N GLY A 81 -6.70 15.85 -2.47
CA GLY A 81 -6.66 17.29 -2.24
C GLY A 81 -7.28 18.11 -3.37
N LEU A 82 -7.39 17.55 -4.58
CA LEU A 82 -7.94 18.23 -5.76
C LEU A 82 -9.42 17.90 -6.02
N THR A 83 -9.88 16.71 -5.64
CA THR A 83 -11.18 16.16 -6.08
C THR A 83 -12.18 15.98 -4.95
N THR A 84 -11.76 16.04 -3.69
CA THR A 84 -12.65 15.86 -2.53
C THR A 84 -12.44 17.00 -1.53
N ASP A 85 -13.39 17.14 -0.60
CA ASP A 85 -13.27 18.10 0.52
C ASP A 85 -12.30 17.63 1.60
N ARG A 86 -11.60 16.52 1.35
CA ARG A 86 -10.57 16.00 2.25
C ARG A 86 -9.31 16.85 2.17
N THR A 87 -8.82 17.25 3.33
CA THR A 87 -7.49 17.87 3.44
C THR A 87 -6.43 16.77 3.38
N PRO A 88 -5.45 16.84 2.44
CA PRO A 88 -4.36 15.88 2.41
C PRO A 88 -3.61 15.89 3.74
N GLN A 89 -3.38 14.72 4.32
CA GLN A 89 -2.67 14.61 5.59
C GLN A 89 -1.30 13.98 5.37
N VAL A 90 -0.27 14.63 5.91
CA VAL A 90 1.10 14.12 5.85
C VAL A 90 1.19 12.74 6.50
N MET A 91 0.40 12.48 7.55
CA MET A 91 0.38 11.18 8.22
C MET A 91 -0.11 10.05 7.31
N ASP A 92 -1.02 10.33 6.37
CA ASP A 92 -1.47 9.35 5.40
C ASP A 92 -0.33 8.96 4.45
N ALA A 93 0.46 9.94 3.99
CA ALA A 93 1.64 9.68 3.18
C ALA A 93 2.69 8.86 3.94
N VAL A 94 2.90 9.16 5.22
CA VAL A 94 3.79 8.38 6.09
C VAL A 94 3.29 6.95 6.23
N ALA A 95 2.00 6.75 6.49
CA ALA A 95 1.39 5.42 6.62
C ALA A 95 1.53 4.60 5.33
N ASN A 96 1.28 5.22 4.17
CA ASN A 96 1.41 4.60 2.87
C ASN A 96 2.85 4.12 2.63
N THR A 97 3.82 4.97 2.90
CA THR A 97 5.24 4.68 2.71
C THR A 97 5.72 3.59 3.68
N LEU A 98 5.32 3.66 4.94
CA LEU A 98 5.66 2.64 5.94
C LEU A 98 5.07 1.29 5.57
N GLY A 99 3.81 1.25 5.15
CA GLY A 99 3.16 0.02 4.71
C GLY A 99 3.89 -0.61 3.53
N ALA A 100 4.23 0.18 2.52
CA ALA A 100 4.98 -0.28 1.36
C ALA A 100 6.36 -0.83 1.76
N ALA A 101 7.07 -0.12 2.62
CA ALA A 101 8.41 -0.52 3.08
C ALA A 101 8.36 -1.81 3.91
N VAL A 102 7.38 -1.96 4.79
CA VAL A 102 7.19 -3.18 5.59
C VAL A 102 6.87 -4.37 4.67
N GLY A 103 6.07 -4.17 3.62
CA GLY A 103 5.78 -5.21 2.64
C GLY A 103 7.04 -5.73 1.94
N ALA A 104 7.90 -4.83 1.49
CA ALA A 104 9.19 -5.20 0.88
C ALA A 104 10.12 -5.84 1.90
N GLY A 105 10.19 -5.30 3.12
CA GLY A 105 11.03 -5.82 4.20
C GLY A 105 10.65 -7.24 4.60
N PHE A 106 9.37 -7.55 4.59
CA PHE A 106 8.88 -8.90 4.86
C PHE A 106 9.48 -9.94 3.90
N PHE A 107 9.49 -9.65 2.62
CA PHE A 107 10.07 -10.55 1.62
C PHE A 107 11.58 -10.60 1.70
N TRP A 108 12.23 -9.47 1.92
CA TRP A 108 13.68 -9.40 2.09
C TRP A 108 14.12 -10.27 3.27
N PHE A 109 13.41 -10.17 4.38
CA PHE A 109 13.68 -10.94 5.59
C PHE A 109 13.50 -12.44 5.34
N ARG A 110 12.43 -12.84 4.66
CA ARG A 110 12.22 -14.24 4.26
C ARG A 110 13.30 -14.74 3.33
N GLY A 111 13.78 -13.89 2.42
CA GLY A 111 14.87 -14.23 1.51
C GLY A 111 16.18 -14.49 2.23
N CYS A 112 16.51 -13.66 3.23
CA CYS A 112 17.70 -13.83 4.06
C CYS A 112 17.68 -15.18 4.81
N PHE A 113 16.56 -15.57 5.33
CA PHE A 113 16.41 -16.86 6.02
C PHE A 113 16.54 -18.05 5.07
N ARG A 114 16.05 -17.92 3.85
CA ARG A 114 16.16 -18.97 2.84
C ARG A 114 17.59 -19.17 2.34
N SER A 115 18.36 -18.11 2.20
CA SER A 115 19.74 -18.18 1.74
C SER A 115 20.70 -18.72 2.79
N SER A 116 20.31 -18.74 4.06
CA SER A 116 21.11 -19.30 5.16
C SER A 116 20.85 -20.78 5.40
N SER A 117 19.94 -21.41 4.67
CA SER A 117 19.76 -22.86 4.74
C SER A 117 20.91 -23.56 4.00
N PRO A 118 21.73 -24.40 4.68
CA PRO A 118 22.74 -25.18 3.97
C PRO A 118 22.05 -26.16 3.04
N THR A 119 22.39 -26.08 1.79
CA THR A 119 21.98 -27.08 0.77
C THR A 119 22.75 -28.37 0.96
#